data_4a7bef6b7984aa3a5aea5ce9ed8a1726
#
_entry.id   4a7bef6b7984aa3a5aea5ce9ed8a1726
#
_cell.length_a   1.000
_cell.length_b   1.000
_cell.length_c   1.000
_cell.angle_alpha   90.00
_cell.angle_beta   90.00
_cell.angle_gamma   90.00
#
_symmetry.space_group_name_H-M   'P 1'
#
loop_
_entity.id
_entity.type
_entity.pdbx_description
1 polymer ?
#
loop_
_entity_poly.entity_id
_entity_poly.type
_entity_poly.pdbx_seq_one_letter_code
_entity_poly.pdbx_strand_id
1 'polypeptide(L)'
;MRNKLKDLISRYTSIANELSQSRAELSKNLSTQIEMAMKRLNMDGATFKVELHQKTSQDETVRHNGVNVKYGPKGFDDVEFYLSANPGEAIKPLSKIASGGEVSRIMLSIKSVLKEGDPVETLIFDEIDSGISGEAADKVAKALKALSKEKQVICITHLPQIASLADNH
;
A
#
# COMPACT_ATOMS: atom_id res chain seq x y z
N MET A 1 4.42 43.08 -0.02
CA MET A 1 3.90 41.84 -0.65
C MET A 1 5.00 40.85 -1.02
N ARG A 2 6.06 41.25 -1.71
CA ARG A 2 7.14 40.34 -2.19
C ARG A 2 7.86 39.56 -1.08
N ASN A 3 8.10 40.18 0.09
CA ASN A 3 8.78 39.52 1.22
C ASN A 3 7.88 38.46 1.88
N LYS A 4 6.57 38.72 2.02
CA LYS A 4 5.63 37.74 2.58
C LYS A 4 5.48 36.49 1.70
N LEU A 5 5.49 36.66 0.37
CA LEU A 5 5.47 35.53 -0.56
C LEU A 5 6.73 34.68 -0.45
N LYS A 6 7.91 35.28 -0.39
CA LYS A 6 9.19 34.57 -0.20
C LYS A 6 9.22 33.78 1.10
N ASP A 7 8.72 34.37 2.19
CA ASP A 7 8.62 33.70 3.48
C ASP A 7 7.69 32.47 3.41
N LEU A 8 6.51 32.62 2.79
CA LEU A 8 5.57 31.51 2.61
C LEU A 8 6.16 30.37 1.77
N ILE A 9 6.85 30.70 0.67
CA ILE A 9 7.52 29.68 -0.17
C ILE A 9 8.59 28.95 0.63
N SER A 10 9.42 29.68 1.42
CA SER A 10 10.45 29.09 2.26
C SER A 10 9.85 28.12 3.29
N ARG A 11 8.79 28.55 3.99
CA ARG A 11 8.09 27.70 4.98
C ARG A 11 7.45 26.48 4.33
N TYR A 12 6.78 26.65 3.20
CA TYR A 12 6.22 25.54 2.45
C TYR A 12 7.31 24.52 2.08
N THR A 13 8.43 24.99 1.51
CA THR A 13 9.54 24.14 1.07
C THR A 13 10.15 23.37 2.24
N SER A 14 10.32 24.00 3.41
CA SER A 14 10.80 23.32 4.62
C SER A 14 9.85 22.19 5.02
N ILE A 15 8.56 22.48 5.18
CA ILE A 15 7.55 21.48 5.58
C ILE A 15 7.42 20.35 4.55
N ALA A 16 7.46 20.68 3.27
CA ALA A 16 7.38 19.68 2.20
C ALA A 16 8.62 18.78 2.17
N ASN A 17 9.82 19.29 2.45
CA ASN A 17 11.03 18.50 2.60
C ASN A 17 10.96 17.56 3.82
N GLU A 18 10.51 18.06 4.98
CA GLU A 18 10.32 17.23 6.18
C GLU A 18 9.31 16.10 5.92
N LEU A 19 8.21 16.40 5.23
CA LEU A 19 7.20 15.41 4.84
C LEU A 19 7.80 14.35 3.89
N SER A 20 8.58 14.78 2.90
CA SER A 20 9.23 13.87 1.94
C SER A 20 10.23 12.94 2.64
N GLN A 21 11.03 13.47 3.55
CA GLN A 21 11.96 12.67 4.35
C GLN A 21 11.22 11.64 5.21
N SER A 22 10.18 12.06 5.93
CA SER A 22 9.36 11.16 6.73
C SER A 22 8.73 10.05 5.88
N ARG A 23 8.22 10.37 4.68
CA ARG A 23 7.70 9.38 3.73
C ARG A 23 8.78 8.39 3.28
N ALA A 24 9.99 8.87 3.00
CA ALA A 24 11.10 8.02 2.59
C ALA A 24 11.52 7.01 3.69
N GLU A 25 11.49 7.43 4.94
CA GLU A 25 11.76 6.57 6.09
C GLU A 25 10.63 5.54 6.30
N LEU A 26 9.38 6.00 6.27
CA LEU A 26 8.21 5.14 6.42
C LEU A 26 8.05 4.14 5.27
N SER A 27 8.40 4.51 4.03
CA SER A 27 8.27 3.65 2.85
C SER A 27 9.06 2.34 3.00
N LYS A 28 10.25 2.39 3.58
CA LYS A 28 11.10 1.21 3.81
C LYS A 28 10.46 0.26 4.82
N ASN A 29 9.99 0.81 5.94
CA ASN A 29 9.34 0.04 6.99
C ASN A 29 8.03 -0.58 6.47
N LEU A 30 7.20 0.20 5.78
CA LEU A 30 5.94 -0.25 5.20
C LEU A 30 6.16 -1.37 4.18
N SER A 31 7.15 -1.24 3.29
CA SER A 31 7.49 -2.28 2.32
C SER A 31 7.83 -3.60 3.03
N THR A 32 8.69 -3.55 4.04
CA THR A 32 9.08 -4.74 4.81
C THR A 32 7.88 -5.38 5.53
N GLN A 33 7.02 -4.58 6.14
CA GLN A 33 5.84 -5.12 6.84
C GLN A 33 4.84 -5.77 5.88
N ILE A 34 4.62 -5.18 4.70
CA ILE A 34 3.73 -5.75 3.68
C ILE A 34 4.34 -7.06 3.11
N GLU A 35 5.64 -7.10 2.83
CA GLU A 35 6.31 -8.34 2.39
C GLU A 35 6.19 -9.45 3.44
N MET A 36 6.38 -9.13 4.72
CA MET A 36 6.16 -10.09 5.81
C MET A 36 4.70 -10.57 5.88
N ALA A 37 3.73 -9.68 5.65
CA ALA A 37 2.32 -10.06 5.61
C ALA A 37 2.00 -10.96 4.42
N MET A 38 2.53 -10.67 3.23
CA MET A 38 2.41 -11.51 2.04
C MET A 38 3.03 -12.91 2.25
N LYS A 39 4.20 -12.97 2.86
CA LYS A 39 4.85 -14.24 3.21
C LYS A 39 3.97 -15.11 4.11
N ARG A 40 3.26 -14.53 5.06
CA ARG A 40 2.29 -15.25 5.90
C ARG A 40 1.11 -15.82 5.11
N LEU A 41 0.83 -15.31 3.92
CA LEU A 41 -0.21 -15.79 3.00
C LEU A 41 0.33 -16.71 1.90
N ASN A 42 1.50 -17.35 2.10
CA ASN A 42 2.18 -18.22 1.14
C ASN A 42 2.61 -17.51 -0.16
N MET A 43 2.97 -16.24 -0.07
CA MET A 43 3.55 -15.46 -1.17
C MET A 43 5.03 -15.17 -0.89
N ASP A 44 5.83 -16.23 -0.64
CA ASP A 44 7.22 -16.14 -0.16
C ASP A 44 8.18 -15.43 -1.11
N GLY A 45 7.84 -15.37 -2.39
CA GLY A 45 8.66 -14.72 -3.43
C GLY A 45 8.20 -13.33 -3.81
N ALA A 46 7.14 -12.84 -3.19
CA ALA A 46 6.60 -11.52 -3.51
C ALA A 46 7.51 -10.41 -3.00
N THR A 47 7.70 -9.38 -3.82
CA THR A 47 8.44 -8.16 -3.47
C THR A 47 7.52 -6.97 -3.55
N PHE A 48 7.52 -6.12 -2.53
CA PHE A 48 6.71 -4.90 -2.48
C PHE A 48 7.59 -3.68 -2.25
N LYS A 49 7.35 -2.62 -3.02
CA LYS A 49 8.08 -1.35 -2.87
C LYS A 49 7.12 -0.16 -2.85
N VAL A 50 7.44 0.80 -2.01
CA VAL A 50 6.83 2.13 -2.03
C VAL A 50 7.85 3.08 -2.63
N GLU A 51 7.53 3.66 -3.77
CA GLU A 51 8.41 4.61 -4.46
C GLU A 51 7.84 6.04 -4.37
N LEU A 52 8.74 6.98 -4.20
CA LEU A 52 8.44 8.41 -4.14
C LEU A 52 9.00 9.06 -5.40
N HIS A 53 8.12 9.58 -6.23
CA HIS A 53 8.48 10.27 -7.47
C HIS A 53 8.24 11.78 -7.33
N GLN A 54 9.18 12.59 -7.76
CA GLN A 54 9.00 14.02 -7.89
C GLN A 54 8.92 14.39 -9.37
N LYS A 55 7.82 15.03 -9.76
CA LYS A 55 7.67 15.53 -11.13
C LYS A 55 8.37 16.86 -11.27
N THR A 56 9.23 17.00 -12.28
CA THR A 56 9.87 18.27 -12.62
C THR A 56 8.85 19.34 -13.01
N SER A 57 9.18 20.60 -12.76
CA SER A 57 8.37 21.75 -13.09
C SER A 57 9.19 22.81 -13.82
N GLN A 58 8.54 23.57 -14.69
CA GLN A 58 9.10 24.82 -15.23
C GLN A 58 8.95 25.98 -14.24
N ASP A 59 8.09 25.84 -13.24
CA ASP A 59 7.93 26.80 -12.15
C ASP A 59 9.11 26.69 -11.18
N GLU A 60 9.86 27.77 -11.01
CA GLU A 60 11.03 27.86 -10.14
C GLU A 60 10.70 28.16 -8.68
N THR A 61 9.42 28.11 -8.29
CA THR A 61 8.94 28.51 -6.98
C THR A 61 9.43 27.56 -5.89
N VAL A 62 9.38 26.25 -6.13
CA VAL A 62 9.77 25.21 -5.15
C VAL A 62 10.87 24.34 -5.73
N ARG A 63 11.96 24.17 -4.95
CA ARG A 63 13.08 23.33 -5.28
C ARG A 63 13.26 22.20 -4.27
N HIS A 64 13.51 21.00 -4.78
CA HIS A 64 13.93 19.85 -3.99
C HIS A 64 15.19 19.26 -4.61
N ASN A 65 16.25 19.05 -3.81
CA ASN A 65 17.55 18.55 -4.25
C ASN A 65 18.12 19.32 -5.49
N GLY A 66 17.90 20.65 -5.53
CA GLY A 66 18.40 21.50 -6.62
C GLY A 66 17.55 21.51 -7.89
N VAL A 67 16.49 20.71 -7.98
CA VAL A 67 15.60 20.61 -9.13
C VAL A 67 14.26 21.28 -8.81
N ASN A 68 13.70 22.02 -9.79
CA ASN A 68 12.35 22.58 -9.67
C ASN A 68 11.31 21.45 -9.74
N VAL A 69 10.41 21.38 -8.76
CA VAL A 69 9.41 20.29 -8.65
C VAL A 69 7.98 20.84 -8.68
N LYS A 70 7.06 20.05 -9.21
CA LYS A 70 5.64 20.30 -9.03
C LYS A 70 5.29 20.14 -7.55
N TYR A 71 4.43 21.02 -7.06
CA TYR A 71 4.04 21.05 -5.65
C TYR A 71 2.53 21.25 -5.49
N GLY A 72 2.01 20.89 -4.33
CA GLY A 72 0.59 20.97 -4.02
C GLY A 72 0.30 20.86 -2.53
N PRO A 73 -0.99 20.77 -2.14
CA PRO A 73 -1.39 20.73 -0.72
C PRO A 73 -0.87 19.50 0.04
N LYS A 74 -0.40 18.48 -0.67
CA LYS A 74 0.18 17.23 -0.09
C LYS A 74 1.70 17.15 -0.23
N GLY A 75 2.39 18.28 -0.47
CA GLY A 75 3.83 18.32 -0.73
C GLY A 75 4.14 18.16 -2.23
N PHE A 76 5.28 17.60 -2.56
CA PHE A 76 5.76 17.43 -3.94
C PHE A 76 6.00 15.97 -4.35
N ASP A 77 5.81 15.02 -3.44
CA ASP A 77 5.93 13.60 -3.76
C ASP A 77 4.65 13.04 -4.36
N ASP A 78 4.83 12.21 -5.38
CA ASP A 78 3.85 11.28 -5.93
C ASP A 78 4.22 9.88 -5.44
N VAL A 79 3.35 9.25 -4.67
CA VAL A 79 3.62 7.95 -4.03
C VAL A 79 3.02 6.84 -4.88
N GLU A 80 3.84 5.88 -5.28
CA GLU A 80 3.40 4.76 -6.09
C GLU A 80 3.83 3.42 -5.45
N PHE A 81 2.91 2.45 -5.46
CA PHE A 81 3.16 1.10 -4.99
C PHE A 81 3.55 0.20 -6.15
N TYR A 82 4.64 -0.53 -5.99
CA TYR A 82 5.16 -1.50 -6.94
C TYR A 82 5.16 -2.89 -6.33
N LEU A 83 4.91 -3.88 -7.16
CA LEU A 83 4.84 -5.28 -6.74
C LEU A 83 5.41 -6.20 -7.82
N SER A 84 6.07 -7.26 -7.36
CA SER A 84 6.27 -8.53 -8.07
C SER A 84 5.65 -9.63 -7.23
N ALA A 85 4.74 -10.42 -7.79
CA ALA A 85 4.07 -11.50 -7.07
C ALA A 85 4.95 -12.76 -6.96
N ASN A 86 5.83 -12.97 -7.95
CA ASN A 86 6.64 -14.19 -8.05
C ASN A 86 8.13 -13.88 -8.21
N PRO A 87 9.02 -14.76 -7.72
CA PRO A 87 10.45 -14.61 -7.91
C PRO A 87 10.81 -14.54 -9.41
N GLY A 88 11.63 -13.56 -9.77
CA GLY A 88 12.11 -13.38 -11.14
C GLY A 88 11.17 -12.61 -12.07
N GLU A 89 9.96 -12.27 -11.63
CA GLU A 89 9.10 -11.35 -12.37
C GLU A 89 9.57 -9.90 -12.20
N ALA A 90 9.40 -9.10 -13.27
CA ALA A 90 9.67 -7.68 -13.19
C ALA A 90 8.68 -7.00 -12.22
N ILE A 91 9.20 -6.18 -11.32
CA ILE A 91 8.37 -5.36 -10.45
C ILE A 91 7.58 -4.35 -11.28
N LYS A 92 6.29 -4.21 -11.02
CA LYS A 92 5.35 -3.35 -11.78
C LYS A 92 4.52 -2.51 -10.83
N PRO A 93 4.01 -1.35 -11.27
CA PRO A 93 3.01 -0.61 -10.52
C PRO A 93 1.83 -1.52 -10.13
N LEU A 94 1.39 -1.43 -8.88
CA LEU A 94 0.25 -2.22 -8.37
C LEU A 94 -1.01 -2.02 -9.22
N SER A 95 -1.19 -0.82 -9.77
CA SER A 95 -2.29 -0.48 -10.69
C SER A 95 -2.29 -1.24 -12.02
N LYS A 96 -1.19 -1.92 -12.36
CA LYS A 96 -1.03 -2.69 -13.61
C LYS A 96 -1.06 -4.21 -13.39
N ILE A 97 -1.36 -4.68 -12.20
CA ILE A 97 -1.43 -6.10 -11.87
C ILE A 97 -2.86 -6.59 -12.09
N ALA A 98 -3.03 -7.65 -12.86
CA ALA A 98 -4.31 -8.09 -13.40
C ALA A 98 -4.81 -9.45 -12.88
N SER A 99 -4.15 -10.06 -11.88
CA SER A 99 -4.57 -11.38 -11.36
C SER A 99 -5.58 -11.23 -10.21
N GLY A 100 -6.77 -11.85 -10.30
CA GLY A 100 -7.86 -11.73 -9.32
C GLY A 100 -7.47 -12.20 -7.92
N GLY A 101 -7.17 -13.47 -7.74
CA GLY A 101 -6.88 -14.04 -6.41
C GLY A 101 -5.58 -13.55 -5.80
N GLU A 102 -4.52 -13.34 -6.60
CA GLU A 102 -3.26 -12.77 -6.11
C GLU A 102 -3.45 -11.33 -5.64
N VAL A 103 -4.15 -10.50 -6.42
CA VAL A 103 -4.45 -9.10 -6.06
C VAL A 103 -5.26 -9.05 -4.77
N SER A 104 -6.25 -9.93 -4.59
CA SER A 104 -7.07 -9.98 -3.37
C SER A 104 -6.22 -10.32 -2.14
N ARG A 105 -5.27 -11.27 -2.23
CA ARG A 105 -4.33 -11.60 -1.14
C ARG A 105 -3.32 -10.48 -0.87
N ILE A 106 -2.83 -9.80 -1.89
CA ILE A 106 -1.98 -8.62 -1.76
C ILE A 106 -2.73 -7.51 -1.01
N MET A 107 -3.97 -7.23 -1.43
CA MET A 107 -4.82 -6.24 -0.76
C MET A 107 -5.11 -6.62 0.69
N LEU A 108 -5.36 -7.90 0.99
CA LEU A 108 -5.48 -8.38 2.37
C LEU A 108 -4.20 -8.10 3.17
N SER A 109 -3.01 -8.34 2.59
CA SER A 109 -1.73 -8.05 3.24
C SER A 109 -1.57 -6.55 3.54
N ILE A 110 -1.85 -5.70 2.55
CA ILE A 110 -1.78 -4.24 2.69
C ILE A 110 -2.77 -3.76 3.76
N LYS A 111 -4.02 -4.20 3.70
CA LYS A 111 -5.08 -3.80 4.66
C LYS A 111 -4.78 -4.31 6.08
N SER A 112 -4.16 -5.46 6.23
CA SER A 112 -3.74 -5.99 7.53
C SER A 112 -2.62 -5.16 8.17
N VAL A 113 -1.75 -4.53 7.37
CA VAL A 113 -0.67 -3.66 7.85
C VAL A 113 -1.17 -2.24 8.14
N LEU A 114 -2.05 -1.69 7.29
CA LEU A 114 -2.53 -0.30 7.35
C LEU A 114 -3.79 -0.11 8.20
N LYS A 115 -4.27 -1.12 8.88
CA LYS A 115 -5.58 -1.18 9.56
C LYS A 115 -5.91 0.04 10.43
N GLU A 116 -4.95 0.60 11.16
CA GLU A 116 -5.15 1.75 12.06
C GLU A 116 -5.32 3.08 11.31
N GLY A 117 -4.77 3.21 10.11
CA GLY A 117 -4.81 4.45 9.31
C GLY A 117 -5.80 4.41 8.15
N ASP A 118 -6.48 3.29 7.92
CA ASP A 118 -7.40 3.12 6.81
C ASP A 118 -8.81 3.61 7.14
N PRO A 119 -9.34 4.66 6.48
CA PRO A 119 -10.68 5.18 6.73
C PRO A 119 -11.81 4.26 6.22
N VAL A 120 -11.49 3.22 5.45
CA VAL A 120 -12.48 2.29 4.90
C VAL A 120 -12.90 1.30 6.00
N GLU A 121 -14.18 1.26 6.31
CA GLU A 121 -14.73 0.40 7.38
C GLU A 121 -15.17 -0.97 6.87
N THR A 122 -15.62 -1.09 5.62
CA THR A 122 -16.08 -2.33 5.01
C THR A 122 -15.18 -2.76 3.86
N LEU A 123 -14.70 -3.99 3.90
CA LEU A 123 -13.82 -4.60 2.91
C LEU A 123 -14.51 -5.80 2.28
N ILE A 124 -14.52 -5.88 0.96
CA ILE A 124 -15.09 -7.00 0.21
C ILE A 124 -13.95 -7.71 -0.50
N PHE A 125 -13.78 -9.01 -0.22
CA PHE A 125 -12.80 -9.86 -0.87
C PHE A 125 -13.52 -10.89 -1.76
N ASP A 126 -13.25 -10.79 -3.04
CA ASP A 126 -13.69 -11.74 -4.05
C ASP A 126 -12.49 -12.49 -4.63
N GLU A 127 -12.69 -13.75 -5.00
CA GLU A 127 -11.65 -14.63 -5.56
C GLU A 127 -10.40 -14.81 -4.68
N ILE A 128 -10.43 -14.47 -3.40
CA ILE A 128 -9.26 -14.52 -2.52
C ILE A 128 -8.68 -15.92 -2.36
N ASP A 129 -9.52 -16.92 -2.55
CA ASP A 129 -9.22 -18.35 -2.49
C ASP A 129 -8.81 -18.98 -3.85
N SER A 130 -8.78 -18.16 -4.92
CA SER A 130 -8.35 -18.63 -6.23
C SER A 130 -6.88 -19.08 -6.22
N GLY A 131 -6.66 -20.32 -6.69
CA GLY A 131 -5.32 -20.90 -6.80
C GLY A 131 -4.67 -21.32 -5.48
N ILE A 132 -5.42 -21.39 -4.36
CA ILE A 132 -4.93 -21.88 -3.06
C ILE A 132 -5.78 -23.03 -2.52
N SER A 133 -5.18 -23.82 -1.64
CA SER A 133 -5.86 -24.90 -0.92
C SER A 133 -5.08 -25.27 0.36
N GLY A 134 -5.63 -26.14 1.19
CA GLY A 134 -4.97 -26.64 2.39
C GLY A 134 -4.44 -25.55 3.31
N GLU A 135 -3.16 -25.63 3.69
CA GLU A 135 -2.52 -24.71 4.65
C GLU A 135 -2.56 -23.23 4.18
N ALA A 136 -2.47 -22.97 2.88
CA ALA A 136 -2.57 -21.61 2.36
C ALA A 136 -3.96 -21.00 2.59
N ALA A 137 -5.02 -21.79 2.40
CA ALA A 137 -6.38 -21.37 2.69
C ALA A 137 -6.60 -21.09 4.19
N ASP A 138 -6.02 -21.93 5.08
CA ASP A 138 -6.08 -21.70 6.53
C ASP A 138 -5.40 -20.40 6.94
N LYS A 139 -4.26 -20.06 6.32
CA LYS A 139 -3.55 -18.80 6.57
C LYS A 139 -4.37 -17.58 6.13
N VAL A 140 -4.99 -17.65 4.96
CA VAL A 140 -5.89 -16.60 4.46
C VAL A 140 -7.11 -16.45 5.37
N ALA A 141 -7.74 -17.55 5.77
CA ALA A 141 -8.89 -17.54 6.68
C ALA A 141 -8.55 -16.86 8.02
N LYS A 142 -7.40 -17.20 8.63
CA LYS A 142 -6.93 -16.57 9.87
C LYS A 142 -6.63 -15.08 9.70
N ALA A 143 -6.09 -14.66 8.55
CA ALA A 143 -5.84 -13.25 8.27
C ALA A 143 -7.14 -12.46 8.09
N LEU A 144 -8.13 -12.99 7.36
CA LEU A 144 -9.47 -12.41 7.25
C LEU A 144 -10.13 -12.28 8.62
N LYS A 145 -10.08 -13.33 9.45
CA LYS A 145 -10.62 -13.33 10.81
C LYS A 145 -9.92 -12.32 11.73
N ALA A 146 -8.62 -12.13 11.58
CA ALA A 146 -7.88 -11.11 12.32
C ALA A 146 -8.30 -9.69 11.90
N LEU A 147 -8.51 -9.46 10.60
CA LEU A 147 -8.94 -8.18 10.05
C LEU A 147 -10.40 -7.87 10.44
N SER A 148 -11.27 -8.89 10.53
CA SER A 148 -12.69 -8.72 10.89
C SER A 148 -12.93 -8.24 12.34
N LYS A 149 -11.90 -8.25 13.18
CA LYS A 149 -11.99 -7.67 14.53
C LYS A 149 -12.04 -6.14 14.53
N GLU A 150 -11.60 -5.51 13.47
CA GLU A 150 -11.45 -4.06 13.36
C GLU A 150 -12.24 -3.47 12.19
N LYS A 151 -12.60 -4.30 11.21
CA LYS A 151 -13.29 -3.91 9.97
C LYS A 151 -14.44 -4.87 9.70
N GLN A 152 -15.48 -4.41 9.04
CA GLN A 152 -16.45 -5.31 8.44
C GLN A 152 -15.80 -5.99 7.23
N VAL A 153 -15.72 -7.32 7.25
CA VAL A 153 -15.14 -8.10 6.15
C VAL A 153 -16.23 -8.97 5.53
N ILE A 154 -16.44 -8.78 4.23
CA ILE A 154 -17.31 -9.63 3.40
C ILE A 154 -16.40 -10.43 2.48
N CYS A 155 -16.52 -11.76 2.50
CA CYS A 155 -15.69 -12.64 1.68
C CYS A 155 -16.58 -13.56 0.84
N ILE A 156 -16.32 -13.61 -0.47
CA ILE A 156 -16.92 -14.57 -1.39
C ILE A 156 -15.93 -15.71 -1.54
N THR A 157 -16.31 -16.92 -1.13
CA THR A 157 -15.40 -18.08 -1.10
C THR A 157 -16.15 -19.38 -1.35
N HIS A 158 -15.46 -20.35 -1.95
CA HIS A 158 -15.93 -21.74 -2.09
C HIS A 158 -15.16 -22.70 -1.16
N LEU A 159 -14.16 -22.21 -0.42
CA LEU A 159 -13.34 -23.02 0.47
C LEU A 159 -13.94 -23.11 1.88
N PRO A 160 -14.23 -24.31 2.38
CA PRO A 160 -14.79 -24.50 3.73
C PRO A 160 -13.85 -23.99 4.83
N GLN A 161 -12.53 -24.00 4.60
CA GLN A 161 -11.54 -23.47 5.57
C GLN A 161 -11.74 -21.98 5.83
N ILE A 162 -12.11 -21.21 4.81
CA ILE A 162 -12.36 -19.76 4.96
C ILE A 162 -13.76 -19.56 5.54
N ALA A 163 -14.76 -20.23 4.97
CA ALA A 163 -16.14 -20.11 5.44
C ALA A 163 -16.29 -20.47 6.93
N SER A 164 -15.65 -21.54 7.41
CA SER A 164 -15.76 -21.98 8.80
C SER A 164 -15.29 -20.98 9.86
N LEU A 165 -14.51 -19.97 9.50
CA LEU A 165 -14.09 -18.90 10.40
C LEU A 165 -14.94 -17.64 10.34
N ALA A 166 -15.98 -17.61 9.50
CA ALA A 166 -16.92 -16.49 9.43
C ALA A 166 -17.77 -16.44 10.72
N ASP A 167 -18.19 -15.24 11.10
CA ASP A 167 -19.12 -15.03 12.21
C ASP A 167 -20.57 -15.23 11.75
N ASN A 168 -20.83 -14.97 10.47
CA ASN A 168 -22.14 -15.14 9.82
C ASN A 168 -21.95 -15.71 8.42
N HIS A 169 -22.91 -16.52 7.97
CA HIS A 169 -22.97 -17.14 6.64
C HIS A 169 -24.20 -16.67 5.89
#